data_68f8d9d687f53e327d12ec41bdd9c121
#
_entry.id   68f8d9d687f53e327d12ec41bdd9c121
#
_cell.length_a   1.000
_cell.length_b   1.000
_cell.length_c   1.000
_cell.angle_alpha   90.00
_cell.angle_beta   90.00
_cell.angle_gamma   90.00
#
_symmetry.space_group_name_H-M   'P 1'
#
loop_
_entity.id
_entity.type
_entity.pdbx_description
1 polymer ?
#
loop_
_entity_poly.entity_id
_entity_poly.type
_entity_poly.pdbx_seq_one_letter_code
_entity_poly.pdbx_strand_id
1 'polypeptide(L)'
;MEHLWKVVFLIVLFVFVPRWLWSQETKTKLALLKYKGGGDWYANPTSLPNLIRFCNDKLGTDLAKEPATVEPGSRDIFNYPYVHMTGHGNVVFTEVEAHNLREYLLGGGFLHADDNYGLAQAFRREMKKVFPEDELVEIP
;
A
#
# COMPACT_ATOMS: atom_id res chain seq x y z
N MET A 1 41.13 -21.47 -35.55
CA MET A 1 40.93 -19.99 -35.41
C MET A 1 39.47 -19.55 -35.58
N GLU A 2 38.67 -20.22 -36.36
CA GLU A 2 37.24 -19.85 -36.58
C GLU A 2 36.34 -19.99 -35.34
N HIS A 3 36.61 -20.89 -34.42
CA HIS A 3 35.84 -21.06 -33.20
C HIS A 3 36.08 -19.96 -32.14
N LEU A 4 37.27 -19.38 -32.12
CA LEU A 4 37.62 -18.31 -31.18
C LEU A 4 36.84 -17.02 -31.43
N TRP A 5 36.63 -16.68 -32.69
CA TRP A 5 35.85 -15.51 -33.12
C TRP A 5 34.37 -15.61 -32.74
N LYS A 6 33.78 -16.81 -32.83
CA LYS A 6 32.38 -17.04 -32.46
C LYS A 6 32.16 -16.90 -30.97
N VAL A 7 33.11 -17.35 -30.13
CA VAL A 7 33.04 -17.21 -28.67
C VAL A 7 33.23 -15.75 -28.26
N VAL A 8 34.18 -15.03 -28.88
CA VAL A 8 34.40 -13.59 -28.59
C VAL A 8 33.17 -12.76 -28.99
N PHE A 9 32.51 -13.07 -30.13
CA PHE A 9 31.32 -12.37 -30.57
C PHE A 9 30.11 -12.62 -29.65
N LEU A 10 29.95 -13.84 -29.12
CA LEU A 10 28.93 -14.16 -28.12
C LEU A 10 29.17 -13.48 -26.78
N ILE A 11 30.41 -13.35 -26.31
CA ILE A 11 30.76 -12.67 -25.06
C ILE A 11 30.53 -11.16 -25.19
N VAL A 12 30.88 -10.56 -26.35
CA VAL A 12 30.65 -9.12 -26.60
C VAL A 12 29.16 -8.80 -26.69
N LEU A 13 28.33 -9.70 -27.23
CA LEU A 13 26.85 -9.54 -27.28
C LEU A 13 26.24 -9.59 -25.87
N PHE A 14 26.82 -10.35 -24.94
CA PHE A 14 26.34 -10.44 -23.56
C PHE A 14 26.72 -9.23 -22.69
N VAL A 15 27.82 -8.55 -23.03
CA VAL A 15 28.29 -7.35 -22.31
C VAL A 15 27.54 -6.09 -22.75
N PHE A 16 26.93 -6.09 -23.94
CA PHE A 16 26.13 -4.97 -24.50
C PHE A 16 24.63 -5.12 -24.31
N VAL A 17 24.13 -5.91 -23.34
CA VAL A 17 22.73 -5.81 -22.91
C VAL A 17 22.56 -4.43 -22.29
N PRO A 18 21.79 -3.53 -22.93
CA PRO A 18 21.72 -2.15 -22.45
C PRO A 18 21.10 -2.14 -21.04
N ARG A 19 21.81 -1.55 -20.09
CA ARG A 19 21.43 -1.41 -18.67
C ARG A 19 20.11 -0.65 -18.48
N TRP A 20 19.52 -0.10 -19.50
CA TRP A 20 18.22 0.59 -19.43
C TRP A 20 17.01 -0.36 -19.28
N LEU A 21 17.21 -1.67 -19.47
CA LEU A 21 16.14 -2.66 -19.20
C LEU A 21 15.91 -2.92 -17.70
N TRP A 22 16.68 -2.30 -16.81
CA TRP A 22 16.70 -2.65 -15.38
C TRP A 22 16.26 -1.53 -14.44
N SER A 23 15.78 -0.41 -14.93
CA SER A 23 15.30 0.66 -14.07
C SER A 23 13.97 1.24 -14.56
N GLN A 24 12.92 0.45 -14.44
CA GLN A 24 11.66 1.08 -14.10
C GLN A 24 11.68 1.27 -12.58
N GLU A 25 12.14 2.42 -12.11
CA GLU A 25 11.90 2.87 -10.74
C GLU A 25 10.38 2.93 -10.57
N THR A 26 9.83 1.87 -9.98
CA THR A 26 8.42 1.87 -9.60
C THR A 26 8.28 2.81 -8.42
N LYS A 27 7.72 4.00 -8.67
CA LYS A 27 7.46 4.97 -7.62
C LYS A 27 6.63 4.36 -6.51
N THR A 28 6.95 4.67 -5.28
CA THR A 28 6.16 4.27 -4.12
C THR A 28 4.73 4.78 -4.26
N LYS A 29 3.75 3.90 -4.07
CA LYS A 29 2.33 4.25 -4.07
C LYS A 29 1.77 4.24 -2.66
N LEU A 30 0.88 5.19 -2.39
CA LEU A 30 -0.05 5.13 -1.28
C LEU A 30 -1.31 4.38 -1.74
N ALA A 31 -2.02 3.72 -0.83
CA ALA A 31 -3.22 2.97 -1.19
C ALA A 31 -4.44 3.36 -0.36
N LEU A 32 -5.61 3.26 -0.96
CA LEU A 32 -6.91 3.36 -0.32
C LEU A 32 -7.41 1.96 0.02
N LEU A 33 -7.84 1.74 1.26
CA LEU A 33 -8.37 0.46 1.71
C LEU A 33 -9.83 0.28 1.27
N LYS A 34 -10.09 -0.68 0.42
CA LYS A 34 -11.43 -1.08 0.02
C LYS A 34 -11.94 -2.17 0.96
N TYR A 35 -12.64 -1.75 2.00
CA TYR A 35 -13.23 -2.64 3.00
C TYR A 35 -14.70 -2.98 2.70
N LYS A 36 -15.25 -3.96 3.41
CA LYS A 36 -16.65 -4.39 3.35
C LYS A 36 -17.41 -3.97 4.62
N GLY A 37 -18.72 -4.19 4.65
CA GLY A 37 -19.55 -3.91 5.82
C GLY A 37 -20.59 -2.82 5.62
N GLY A 38 -20.65 -2.22 4.41
CA GLY A 38 -21.66 -1.22 4.06
C GLY A 38 -21.23 0.23 4.26
N GLY A 39 -20.02 0.47 4.74
CA GLY A 39 -19.44 1.82 4.75
C GLY A 39 -18.93 2.23 3.36
N ASP A 40 -18.82 3.53 3.15
CA ASP A 40 -18.44 4.13 1.87
C ASP A 40 -16.92 4.37 1.80
N TRP A 41 -16.14 3.31 1.73
CA TRP A 41 -14.67 3.33 1.64
C TRP A 41 -14.12 4.28 0.56
N TYR A 42 -14.93 4.66 -0.41
CA TYR A 42 -14.62 5.57 -1.52
C TYR A 42 -14.92 7.03 -1.21
N ALA A 43 -15.33 7.36 0.01
CA ALA A 43 -15.50 8.74 0.44
C ALA A 43 -14.17 9.52 0.35
N ASN A 44 -14.26 10.85 0.25
CA ASN A 44 -13.11 11.75 0.16
C ASN A 44 -12.13 11.44 -0.98
N PRO A 45 -12.60 11.34 -2.24
CA PRO A 45 -11.78 10.87 -3.36
C PRO A 45 -10.54 11.74 -3.64
N THR A 46 -10.49 12.95 -3.11
CA THR A 46 -9.37 13.87 -3.27
C THR A 46 -8.36 13.85 -2.12
N SER A 47 -8.61 13.13 -1.02
CA SER A 47 -7.74 13.12 0.17
C SER A 47 -6.34 12.60 -0.15
N LEU A 48 -6.23 11.37 -0.66
CA LEU A 48 -4.93 10.79 -1.03
C LEU A 48 -4.22 11.53 -2.18
N PRO A 49 -4.88 11.91 -3.29
CA PRO A 49 -4.25 12.74 -4.32
C PRO A 49 -3.70 14.07 -3.77
N ASN A 50 -4.40 14.72 -2.85
CA ASN A 50 -3.92 15.94 -2.21
C ASN A 50 -2.73 15.68 -1.29
N LEU A 51 -2.75 14.60 -0.49
CA LEU A 51 -1.63 14.19 0.36
C LEU A 51 -0.39 13.89 -0.48
N ILE A 52 -0.52 13.11 -1.54
CA ILE A 52 0.57 12.78 -2.47
C ILE A 52 1.19 14.06 -3.05
N ARG A 53 0.34 14.97 -3.55
CA ARG A 53 0.81 16.25 -4.09
C ARG A 53 1.55 17.06 -3.03
N PHE A 54 0.99 17.17 -1.82
CA PHE A 54 1.64 17.89 -0.72
C PHE A 54 3.01 17.30 -0.37
N CYS A 55 3.12 15.98 -0.25
CA CYS A 55 4.38 15.31 0.05
C CYS A 55 5.41 15.55 -1.06
N ASN A 56 5.02 15.40 -2.32
CA ASN A 56 5.94 15.63 -3.44
C ASN A 56 6.40 17.07 -3.52
N ASP A 57 5.48 18.05 -3.35
CA ASP A 57 5.78 19.47 -3.50
C ASP A 57 6.51 20.07 -2.29
N LYS A 58 6.21 19.62 -1.07
CA LYS A 58 6.69 20.24 0.18
C LYS A 58 7.79 19.45 0.88
N LEU A 59 7.79 18.13 0.74
CA LEU A 59 8.74 17.25 1.40
C LEU A 59 9.77 16.66 0.42
N GLY A 60 9.63 16.94 -0.88
CA GLY A 60 10.55 16.44 -1.90
C GLY A 60 10.48 14.92 -2.10
N THR A 61 9.34 14.29 -1.82
CA THR A 61 9.15 12.86 -2.08
C THR A 61 8.89 12.61 -3.57
N ASP A 62 9.09 11.37 -4.02
CA ASP A 62 8.77 10.93 -5.38
C ASP A 62 7.68 9.84 -5.36
N LEU A 63 6.54 10.16 -4.78
CA LEU A 63 5.37 9.28 -4.77
C LEU A 63 4.68 9.27 -6.14
N ALA A 64 4.13 8.11 -6.50
CA ALA A 64 3.27 8.00 -7.67
C ALA A 64 2.05 8.91 -7.51
N LYS A 65 1.69 9.65 -8.57
CA LYS A 65 0.61 10.65 -8.52
C LYS A 65 -0.76 10.04 -8.21
N GLU A 66 -1.01 8.84 -8.73
CA GLU A 66 -2.28 8.15 -8.55
C GLU A 66 -2.16 7.11 -7.43
N PRO A 67 -3.02 7.18 -6.40
CA PRO A 67 -3.07 6.16 -5.36
C PRO A 67 -3.56 4.83 -5.94
N ALA A 68 -3.20 3.75 -5.27
CA ALA A 68 -3.78 2.44 -5.53
C ALA A 68 -5.06 2.22 -4.70
N THR A 69 -5.81 1.16 -5.02
CA THR A 69 -6.88 0.65 -4.16
C THR A 69 -6.55 -0.79 -3.82
N VAL A 70 -6.69 -1.18 -2.55
CA VAL A 70 -6.33 -2.52 -2.07
C VAL A 70 -7.39 -3.05 -1.10
N GLU A 71 -7.68 -4.34 -1.17
CA GLU A 71 -8.54 -5.03 -0.21
C GLU A 71 -7.72 -5.55 0.97
N PRO A 72 -8.25 -5.57 2.21
CA PRO A 72 -7.49 -5.99 3.40
C PRO A 72 -7.02 -7.45 3.34
N GLY A 73 -7.72 -8.32 2.60
CA GLY A 73 -7.33 -9.72 2.39
C GLY A 73 -6.37 -9.94 1.21
N SER A 74 -6.04 -8.92 0.43
CA SER A 74 -5.11 -9.07 -0.69
C SER A 74 -3.66 -9.09 -0.24
N ARG A 75 -2.85 -9.96 -0.84
CA ARG A 75 -1.39 -9.95 -0.66
C ARG A 75 -0.74 -8.69 -1.24
N ASP A 76 -1.42 -7.98 -2.12
CA ASP A 76 -0.92 -6.73 -2.69
C ASP A 76 -0.77 -5.61 -1.66
N ILE A 77 -1.44 -5.71 -0.49
CA ILE A 77 -1.34 -4.72 0.59
C ILE A 77 0.12 -4.51 1.03
N PHE A 78 0.95 -5.56 0.97
CA PHE A 78 2.37 -5.50 1.34
C PHE A 78 3.24 -4.68 0.37
N ASN A 79 2.70 -4.30 -0.79
CA ASN A 79 3.39 -3.41 -1.73
C ASN A 79 3.22 -1.92 -1.37
N TYR A 80 2.37 -1.59 -0.40
CA TYR A 80 2.04 -0.22 -0.04
C TYR A 80 2.46 0.10 1.40
N PRO A 81 3.46 0.96 1.61
CA PRO A 81 3.94 1.29 2.97
C PRO A 81 2.91 2.06 3.79
N TYR A 82 1.97 2.74 3.12
CA TYR A 82 0.91 3.52 3.73
C TYR A 82 -0.43 3.18 3.08
N VAL A 83 -1.39 2.79 3.91
CA VAL A 83 -2.76 2.50 3.52
C VAL A 83 -3.70 3.45 4.25
N HIS A 84 -4.54 4.14 3.49
CA HIS A 84 -5.56 5.05 4.01
C HIS A 84 -6.92 4.35 4.03
N MET A 85 -7.61 4.47 5.14
CA MET A 85 -8.98 4.02 5.33
C MET A 85 -9.83 5.23 5.70
N THR A 86 -10.94 5.43 5.03
CA THR A 86 -11.87 6.52 5.30
C THR A 86 -13.29 6.07 5.03
N GLY A 87 -14.28 6.81 5.52
CA GLY A 87 -15.68 6.59 5.20
C GLY A 87 -16.63 6.89 6.34
N HIS A 88 -17.91 6.59 6.08
CA HIS A 88 -19.00 6.67 7.04
C HIS A 88 -19.50 5.27 7.38
N GLY A 89 -20.03 5.10 8.57
CA GLY A 89 -20.79 3.90 8.95
C GLY A 89 -19.95 2.69 9.29
N ASN A 90 -20.27 1.55 8.69
CA ASN A 90 -19.79 0.27 9.20
C ASN A 90 -18.65 -0.31 8.37
N VAL A 91 -17.73 -0.98 9.06
CA VAL A 91 -16.65 -1.81 8.48
C VAL A 91 -16.73 -3.22 9.05
N VAL A 92 -16.44 -4.21 8.22
CA VAL A 92 -16.36 -5.61 8.62
C VAL A 92 -15.16 -6.25 7.98
N PHE A 93 -14.31 -6.89 8.80
CA PHE A 93 -13.24 -7.78 8.35
C PHE A 93 -13.61 -9.23 8.64
N THR A 94 -13.39 -10.11 7.67
CA THR A 94 -13.35 -11.55 7.91
C THR A 94 -12.09 -11.91 8.71
N GLU A 95 -12.04 -13.10 9.28
CA GLU A 95 -10.85 -13.60 10.00
C GLU A 95 -9.59 -13.60 9.11
N VAL A 96 -9.75 -13.94 7.83
CA VAL A 96 -8.65 -13.92 6.84
C VAL A 96 -8.17 -12.48 6.59
N GLU A 97 -9.10 -11.53 6.44
CA GLU A 97 -8.78 -10.12 6.24
C GLU A 97 -8.11 -9.51 7.48
N ALA A 98 -8.60 -9.84 8.67
CA ALA A 98 -8.00 -9.40 9.93
C ALA A 98 -6.59 -9.98 10.12
N HIS A 99 -6.40 -11.27 9.85
CA HIS A 99 -5.08 -11.89 9.91
C HIS A 99 -4.10 -11.26 8.92
N ASN A 100 -4.50 -11.08 7.66
CA ASN A 100 -3.64 -10.48 6.64
C ASN A 100 -3.27 -9.02 6.99
N LEU A 101 -4.23 -8.26 7.54
CA LEU A 101 -3.99 -6.88 8.00
C LEU A 101 -3.03 -6.85 9.21
N ARG A 102 -3.15 -7.83 10.14
CA ARG A 102 -2.20 -8.01 11.24
C ARG A 102 -0.77 -8.22 10.73
N GLU A 103 -0.59 -9.16 9.79
CA GLU A 103 0.73 -9.44 9.20
C GLU A 103 1.31 -8.20 8.50
N TYR A 104 0.46 -7.45 7.77
CA TYR A 104 0.85 -6.20 7.15
C TYR A 104 1.39 -5.18 8.17
N LEU A 105 0.66 -4.96 9.27
CA LEU A 105 1.02 -3.98 10.30
C LEU A 105 2.27 -4.43 11.08
N LEU A 106 2.37 -5.70 11.45
CA LEU A 106 3.57 -6.25 12.09
C LEU A 106 4.80 -6.23 11.18
N GLY A 107 4.60 -6.33 9.87
CA GLY A 107 5.64 -6.21 8.86
C GLY A 107 6.12 -4.76 8.60
N GLY A 108 5.59 -3.78 9.33
CA GLY A 108 5.98 -2.36 9.23
C GLY A 108 5.10 -1.53 8.29
N GLY A 109 3.96 -2.08 7.84
CA GLY A 109 2.93 -1.31 7.15
C GLY A 109 2.26 -0.30 8.06
N PHE A 110 1.73 0.77 7.50
CA PHE A 110 1.02 1.82 8.24
C PHE A 110 -0.43 1.95 7.75
N LEU A 111 -1.39 1.83 8.67
CA LEU A 111 -2.80 2.06 8.41
C LEU A 111 -3.23 3.38 9.07
N HIS A 112 -3.67 4.34 8.27
CA HIS A 112 -4.32 5.57 8.73
C HIS A 112 -5.84 5.42 8.54
N ALA A 113 -6.59 5.48 9.63
CA ALA A 113 -8.06 5.44 9.59
C ALA A 113 -8.63 6.82 9.95
N ASP A 114 -9.43 7.37 9.03
CA ASP A 114 -10.09 8.66 9.15
C ASP A 114 -11.61 8.45 9.19
N ASP A 115 -12.22 8.75 10.34
CA ASP A 115 -13.66 8.64 10.54
C ASP A 115 -14.36 9.92 10.10
N ASN A 116 -15.05 9.87 8.97
CA ASN A 116 -15.89 10.98 8.56
C ASN A 116 -17.10 11.19 9.48
N TYR A 117 -17.76 10.11 9.84
CA TYR A 117 -18.81 10.05 10.86
C TYR A 117 -19.29 8.61 11.03
N GLY A 118 -19.22 8.09 12.27
CA GLY A 118 -19.79 6.81 12.67
C GLY A 118 -19.00 5.56 12.28
N LEU A 119 -17.78 5.71 11.74
CA LEU A 119 -16.88 4.59 11.47
C LEU A 119 -16.13 4.12 12.73
N ALA A 120 -15.84 5.03 13.67
CA ALA A 120 -14.95 4.79 14.80
C ALA A 120 -15.32 3.55 15.64
N GLN A 121 -16.60 3.34 15.94
CA GLN A 121 -17.02 2.18 16.73
C GLN A 121 -16.81 0.86 15.97
N ALA A 122 -17.16 0.85 14.68
CA ALA A 122 -16.96 -0.31 13.82
C ALA A 122 -15.46 -0.60 13.64
N PHE A 123 -14.66 0.41 13.40
CA PHE A 123 -13.21 0.29 13.29
C PHE A 123 -12.59 -0.31 14.55
N ARG A 124 -12.93 0.21 15.75
CA ARG A 124 -12.42 -0.33 17.02
C ARG A 124 -12.82 -1.79 17.23
N ARG A 125 -14.04 -2.16 16.89
CA ARG A 125 -14.51 -3.55 16.95
C ARG A 125 -13.70 -4.45 16.04
N GLU A 126 -13.45 -4.02 14.81
CA GLU A 126 -12.72 -4.82 13.83
C GLU A 126 -11.23 -4.90 14.15
N MET A 127 -10.64 -3.85 14.71
CA MET A 127 -9.25 -3.87 15.18
C MET A 127 -9.01 -4.85 16.32
N LYS A 128 -10.02 -5.18 17.14
CA LYS A 128 -9.94 -6.27 18.11
C LYS A 128 -9.80 -7.66 17.49
N LYS A 129 -10.21 -7.86 16.23
CA LYS A 129 -9.89 -9.09 15.48
C LYS A 129 -8.45 -9.08 14.98
N VAL A 130 -7.94 -7.92 14.60
CA VAL A 130 -6.57 -7.74 14.14
C VAL A 130 -5.58 -7.91 15.30
N PHE A 131 -5.83 -7.26 16.43
CA PHE A 131 -5.01 -7.29 17.65
C PHE A 131 -5.88 -7.59 18.88
N PRO A 132 -6.17 -8.89 19.15
CA PRO A 132 -7.07 -9.27 20.25
C PRO A 132 -6.58 -8.85 21.63
N GLU A 133 -5.26 -8.90 21.84
CA GLU A 133 -4.63 -8.63 23.13
C GLU A 133 -4.29 -7.15 23.34
N ASP A 134 -4.29 -6.35 22.27
CA ASP A 134 -3.87 -4.96 22.31
C ASP A 134 -5.07 -4.00 22.40
N GLU A 135 -4.82 -2.80 22.90
CA GLU A 135 -5.81 -1.72 22.95
C GLU A 135 -5.33 -0.51 22.14
N LEU A 136 -6.29 0.19 21.54
CA LEU A 136 -6.03 1.48 20.91
C LEU A 136 -5.80 2.51 22.01
N VAL A 137 -4.62 3.13 22.01
CA VAL A 137 -4.20 4.12 22.99
C VAL A 137 -4.37 5.52 22.42
N GLU A 138 -4.97 6.42 23.19
CA GLU A 138 -5.04 7.83 22.83
C GLU A 138 -3.65 8.46 22.93
N ILE A 139 -3.27 9.19 21.89
CA ILE A 139 -2.00 9.94 21.85
C ILE A 139 -2.30 11.39 22.26
N PRO A 140 -1.60 11.93 23.28
CA PRO A 140 -1.80 13.30 23.75
C PRO A 140 -1.34 14.36 22.73
#